data_2463878b9e4e406297b986f810b47477
#
_entry.id   2463878b9e4e406297b986f810b47477
#
_cell.length_a   1.000
_cell.length_b   1.000
_cell.length_c   1.000
_cell.angle_alpha   90.00
_cell.angle_beta   90.00
_cell.angle_gamma   90.00
#
_symmetry.space_group_name_H-M   'P 1'
#
loop_
_entity.id
_entity.type
_entity.pdbx_description
1 polymer ?
#
loop_
_entity_poly.entity_id
_entity_poly.type
_entity_poly.pdbx_seq_one_letter_code
_entity_poly.pdbx_strand_id
1 'polypeptide(L)'
;MSHFTCIKTSIKERPFLVEALELMGHDIQENQQLVINNPSHAEEHPEFLAEVAIRNDIGFRLNKNTGNYELVAELDTWDLDVPVNRFIEKVTQQYARMTLHNTIKEEGFEVAEEWQTVDNDIELTVTRWVS
;
A
#
# COMPACT_ATOMS: atom_id res chain seq x y z
N MET A 1 -16.89 -0.60 19.89
CA MET A 1 -15.77 0.28 20.24
C MET A 1 -14.90 0.50 19.04
N SER A 2 -14.51 1.74 18.82
CA SER A 2 -13.59 2.07 17.73
C SER A 2 -12.18 1.70 18.10
N HIS A 3 -11.49 1.03 17.22
CA HIS A 3 -10.09 0.67 17.40
C HIS A 3 -9.43 0.47 16.03
N PHE A 4 -8.12 0.55 16.02
CA PHE A 4 -7.37 0.26 14.80
C PHE A 4 -7.28 -1.26 14.60
N THR A 5 -7.50 -1.67 13.36
CA THR A 5 -7.28 -3.04 12.91
C THR A 5 -5.99 -3.08 12.10
N CYS A 6 -5.15 -4.07 12.38
CA CYS A 6 -3.92 -4.29 11.64
C CYS A 6 -4.09 -5.50 10.73
N ILE A 7 -3.89 -5.31 9.45
CA ILE A 7 -4.04 -6.37 8.45
C ILE A 7 -2.69 -6.61 7.79
N LYS A 8 -2.24 -7.85 7.82
CA LYS A 8 -0.93 -8.24 7.27
C LYS A 8 -0.92 -8.16 5.75
N THR A 9 0.20 -7.73 5.22
CA THR A 9 0.45 -7.73 3.77
C THR A 9 1.78 -8.39 3.47
N SER A 10 2.06 -8.59 2.19
CA SER A 10 3.36 -9.07 1.72
C SER A 10 4.29 -7.95 1.27
N ILE A 11 3.90 -6.71 1.51
CA ILE A 11 4.63 -5.52 1.03
C ILE A 11 5.81 -5.25 1.94
N LYS A 12 7.00 -5.12 1.37
CA LYS A 12 8.26 -4.96 2.12
C LYS A 12 9.00 -3.66 1.83
N GLU A 13 8.87 -3.11 0.62
CA GLU A 13 9.70 -2.01 0.17
C GLU A 13 8.90 -0.71 0.12
N ARG A 14 9.26 0.20 1.00
CA ARG A 14 8.57 1.48 1.17
C ARG A 14 8.46 2.31 -0.12
N PRO A 15 9.53 2.49 -0.91
CA PRO A 15 9.42 3.34 -2.11
C PRO A 15 8.38 2.85 -3.10
N PHE A 16 8.26 1.54 -3.29
CA PHE A 16 7.27 0.97 -4.21
C PHE A 16 5.86 0.99 -3.65
N LEU A 17 5.72 0.90 -2.32
CA LEU A 17 4.42 1.10 -1.66
C LEU A 17 3.94 2.53 -1.86
N VAL A 18 4.81 3.50 -1.62
CA VAL A 18 4.46 4.92 -1.81
C VAL A 18 4.06 5.18 -3.27
N GLU A 19 4.86 4.70 -4.20
CA GLU A 19 4.58 4.87 -5.63
C GLU A 19 3.25 4.25 -6.04
N ALA A 20 2.96 3.04 -5.54
CA ALA A 20 1.70 2.35 -5.81
C ALA A 20 0.50 3.16 -5.30
N LEU A 21 0.59 3.67 -4.08
CA LEU A 21 -0.49 4.47 -3.50
C LEU A 21 -0.68 5.80 -4.24
N GLU A 22 0.40 6.45 -4.63
CA GLU A 22 0.33 7.69 -5.41
C GLU A 22 -0.33 7.46 -6.76
N LEU A 23 -0.01 6.36 -7.44
CA LEU A 23 -0.65 5.98 -8.70
C LEU A 23 -2.15 5.70 -8.54
N MET A 24 -2.55 5.27 -7.35
CA MET A 24 -3.97 5.07 -7.04
C MET A 24 -4.70 6.37 -6.68
N GLY A 25 -3.99 7.49 -6.70
CA GLY A 25 -4.58 8.80 -6.44
C GLY A 25 -4.53 9.27 -4.99
N HIS A 26 -3.75 8.61 -4.15
CA HIS A 26 -3.63 9.01 -2.74
C HIS A 26 -2.47 9.97 -2.52
N ASP A 27 -2.69 10.95 -1.66
CA ASP A 27 -1.63 11.82 -1.16
C ASP A 27 -0.96 11.13 0.02
N ILE A 28 0.36 11.05 0.01
CA ILE A 28 1.10 10.30 1.01
C ILE A 28 1.70 11.25 2.04
N GLN A 29 1.52 10.89 3.31
CA GLN A 29 2.21 11.51 4.43
C GLN A 29 3.08 10.46 5.09
N GLU A 30 4.35 10.79 5.28
CA GLU A 30 5.28 9.85 5.88
C GLU A 30 5.43 10.09 7.38
N ASN A 31 5.59 9.00 8.14
CA ASN A 31 5.76 9.03 9.59
C ASN A 31 4.65 9.79 10.30
N GLN A 32 3.42 9.50 9.90
CA GLN A 32 2.23 10.15 10.42
C GLN A 32 1.64 9.35 11.59
N GLN A 33 1.31 10.04 12.66
CA GLN A 33 0.56 9.43 13.74
C GLN A 33 -0.90 9.29 13.33
N LEU A 34 -1.43 8.08 13.42
CA LEU A 34 -2.83 7.82 13.09
C LEU A 34 -3.73 8.13 14.27
N VAL A 35 -4.90 8.67 13.97
CA VAL A 35 -5.88 9.10 14.96
C VAL A 35 -7.21 8.45 14.65
N ILE A 36 -7.89 7.95 15.69
CA ILE A 36 -9.23 7.43 15.53
C ILE A 36 -10.21 8.60 15.42
N ASN A 37 -11.01 8.59 14.37
CA ASN A 37 -11.96 9.66 14.07
C ASN A 37 -13.26 9.56 14.87
N ASN A 38 -13.22 8.99 16.06
CA ASN A 38 -14.36 8.92 16.96
C ASN A 38 -14.05 9.75 18.21
N PRO A 39 -14.67 10.93 18.38
CA PRO A 39 -14.35 11.81 19.49
C PRO A 39 -14.52 11.17 20.87
N SER A 40 -15.44 10.21 21.01
CA SER A 40 -15.69 9.58 22.31
C SER A 40 -14.59 8.62 22.73
N HIS A 41 -13.67 8.27 21.82
CA HIS A 41 -12.59 7.32 22.08
C HIS A 41 -11.20 7.90 21.80
N ALA A 42 -11.10 9.18 21.46
CA ALA A 42 -9.85 9.80 21.05
C ALA A 42 -8.75 9.72 22.11
N GLU A 43 -9.13 9.64 23.39
CA GLU A 43 -8.17 9.61 24.50
C GLU A 43 -7.72 8.20 24.91
N GLU A 44 -8.36 7.17 24.36
CA GLU A 44 -8.15 5.79 24.81
C GLU A 44 -7.08 5.04 23.99
N HIS A 45 -6.57 5.64 22.94
CA HIS A 45 -5.80 4.89 21.98
C HIS A 45 -4.33 5.25 21.99
N PRO A 46 -3.48 4.21 22.08
CA PRO A 46 -2.06 4.43 21.95
C PRO A 46 -1.76 4.94 20.54
N GLU A 47 -0.64 5.56 20.46
CA GLU A 47 -0.13 6.13 19.25
C GLU A 47 0.22 5.06 18.24
N PHE A 48 -0.47 5.04 17.11
CA PHE A 48 -0.08 4.26 15.96
C PHE A 48 0.66 5.15 14.99
N LEU A 49 1.96 4.98 14.91
CA LEU A 49 2.76 5.68 13.93
C LEU A 49 2.79 4.84 12.66
N ALA A 50 2.33 5.44 11.55
CA ALA A 50 2.42 4.81 10.24
C ALA A 50 3.55 5.44 9.45
N GLU A 51 4.46 4.63 8.94
CA GLU A 51 5.53 5.12 8.09
C GLU A 51 4.97 5.70 6.78
N VAL A 52 3.87 5.14 6.30
CA VAL A 52 3.20 5.59 5.08
C VAL A 52 1.72 5.74 5.36
N ALA A 53 1.21 6.96 5.37
CA ALA A 53 -0.19 7.23 5.63
C ALA A 53 -0.87 7.86 4.43
N ILE A 54 -2.12 7.47 4.16
CA ILE A 54 -2.95 8.09 3.13
C ILE A 54 -4.03 8.98 3.72
N ARG A 55 -4.33 8.80 4.99
CA ARG A 55 -5.25 9.62 5.77
C ARG A 55 -4.81 9.58 7.23
N ASN A 56 -5.45 10.40 8.06
CA ASN A 56 -5.16 10.41 9.49
C ASN A 56 -5.63 9.14 10.22
N ASP A 57 -6.45 8.31 9.58
CA ASP A 57 -6.97 7.06 10.15
C ASP A 57 -6.65 5.82 9.32
N ILE A 58 -5.86 5.97 8.26
CA ILE A 58 -5.49 4.85 7.38
C ILE A 58 -4.01 4.99 7.01
N GLY A 59 -3.24 3.96 7.29
CA GLY A 59 -1.83 3.96 6.94
C GLY A 59 -1.23 2.56 6.93
N PHE A 60 0.06 2.51 6.60
CA PHE A 60 0.84 1.28 6.61
C PHE A 60 1.97 1.42 7.61
N ARG A 61 2.10 0.44 8.46
CA ARG A 61 3.13 0.39 9.50
C ARG A 61 4.03 -0.82 9.28
N LEU A 62 5.34 -0.60 9.38
CA LEU A 62 6.30 -1.69 9.23
C LEU A 62 6.29 -2.57 10.48
N ASN A 63 6.06 -3.86 10.28
CA ASN A 63 6.26 -4.86 11.33
C ASN A 63 7.73 -5.26 11.32
N LYS A 64 8.47 -4.84 12.32
CA LYS A 64 9.92 -5.05 12.38
C LYS A 64 10.31 -6.51 12.56
N ASN A 65 9.40 -7.34 13.06
CA ASN A 65 9.66 -8.76 13.25
C ASN A 65 9.58 -9.53 11.92
N THR A 66 8.69 -9.12 11.03
CA THR A 66 8.49 -9.81 9.74
C THR A 66 9.12 -9.08 8.57
N GLY A 67 9.38 -7.78 8.71
CA GLY A 67 9.85 -6.92 7.62
C GLY A 67 8.77 -6.52 6.63
N ASN A 68 7.52 -6.88 6.89
CA ASN A 68 6.39 -6.55 6.03
C ASN A 68 5.60 -5.38 6.62
N TYR A 69 5.00 -4.60 5.73
CA TYR A 69 4.05 -3.56 6.14
C TYR A 69 2.71 -4.19 6.47
N GLU A 70 2.03 -3.58 7.43
CA GLU A 70 0.66 -3.93 7.79
C GLU A 70 -0.22 -2.72 7.53
N LEU A 71 -1.40 -2.96 6.97
CA LEU A 71 -2.40 -1.90 6.86
C LEU A 71 -2.99 -1.67 8.25
N VAL A 72 -2.98 -0.42 8.70
CA VAL A 72 -3.59 -0.01 9.96
C VAL A 72 -4.73 0.93 9.63
N ALA A 73 -5.93 0.57 10.03
CA ALA A 73 -7.12 1.36 9.72
C ALA A 73 -8.20 1.16 10.77
N GLU A 74 -9.01 2.19 10.96
CA GLU A 74 -10.24 2.07 11.73
C GLU A 74 -11.35 1.70 10.77
N LEU A 75 -11.86 0.46 10.89
CA LEU A 75 -12.84 -0.05 9.95
C LEU A 75 -14.24 0.56 10.13
N ASP A 76 -14.54 1.06 11.32
CA ASP A 76 -15.84 1.71 11.58
C ASP A 76 -16.00 3.00 10.78
N THR A 77 -14.93 3.67 10.46
CA THR A 77 -14.94 4.91 9.69
C THR A 77 -14.41 4.74 8.28
N TRP A 78 -14.24 3.49 7.85
CA TRP A 78 -13.77 3.20 6.50
C TRP A 78 -14.81 3.67 5.47
N ASP A 79 -14.43 4.64 4.64
CA ASP A 79 -15.32 5.25 3.67
C ASP A 79 -14.69 5.39 2.29
N LEU A 80 -13.64 4.62 2.00
CA LEU A 80 -13.07 4.59 0.66
C LEU A 80 -14.05 3.91 -0.31
N ASP A 81 -13.87 4.16 -1.59
CA ASP A 81 -14.78 3.68 -2.65
C ASP A 81 -14.89 2.15 -2.72
N VAL A 82 -13.93 1.45 -2.14
CA VAL A 82 -13.88 -0.01 -2.14
C VAL A 82 -13.73 -0.53 -0.73
N PRO A 83 -14.20 -1.78 -0.44
CA PRO A 83 -13.98 -2.41 0.85
C PRO A 83 -12.49 -2.61 1.13
N VAL A 84 -12.14 -2.77 2.41
CA VAL A 84 -10.75 -2.89 2.84
C VAL A 84 -10.01 -4.04 2.14
N ASN A 85 -10.64 -5.18 1.98
CA ASN A 85 -10.00 -6.32 1.32
C ASN A 85 -9.68 -6.01 -0.15
N ARG A 86 -10.59 -5.35 -0.83
CA ARG A 86 -10.38 -4.94 -2.22
C ARG A 86 -9.30 -3.88 -2.33
N PHE A 87 -9.24 -2.98 -1.37
CA PHE A 87 -8.19 -1.96 -1.31
C PHE A 87 -6.81 -2.62 -1.19
N ILE A 88 -6.67 -3.59 -0.29
CA ILE A 88 -5.41 -4.33 -0.11
C ILE A 88 -5.01 -5.05 -1.39
N GLU A 89 -5.96 -5.70 -2.06
CA GLU A 89 -5.69 -6.36 -3.34
C GLU A 89 -5.16 -5.39 -4.38
N LYS A 90 -5.77 -4.22 -4.48
CA LYS A 90 -5.36 -3.20 -5.46
C LYS A 90 -3.97 -2.65 -5.14
N VAL A 91 -3.70 -2.36 -3.87
CA VAL A 91 -2.38 -1.87 -3.46
C VAL A 91 -1.32 -2.92 -3.73
N THR A 92 -1.59 -4.17 -3.37
CA THR A 92 -0.65 -5.28 -3.58
C THR A 92 -0.35 -5.47 -5.06
N GLN A 93 -1.37 -5.38 -5.91
CA GLN A 93 -1.20 -5.49 -7.35
C GLN A 93 -0.32 -4.36 -7.90
N GLN A 94 -0.59 -3.13 -7.51
CA GLN A 94 0.20 -1.98 -7.98
C GLN A 94 1.63 -2.04 -7.42
N TYR A 95 1.80 -2.48 -6.18
CA TYR A 95 3.11 -2.69 -5.60
C TYR A 95 3.91 -3.73 -6.39
N ALA A 96 3.30 -4.87 -6.71
CA ALA A 96 3.94 -5.91 -7.50
C ALA A 96 4.33 -5.38 -8.88
N ARG A 97 3.48 -4.59 -9.48
CA ARG A 97 3.75 -3.95 -10.77
C ARG A 97 4.97 -3.03 -10.68
N MET A 98 5.05 -2.20 -9.65
CA MET A 98 6.18 -1.28 -9.47
C MET A 98 7.49 -2.02 -9.24
N THR A 99 7.48 -3.06 -8.42
CA THR A 99 8.68 -3.86 -8.17
C THR A 99 9.13 -4.60 -9.43
N LEU A 100 8.20 -5.12 -10.20
CA LEU A 100 8.51 -5.83 -11.44
C LEU A 100 9.11 -4.88 -12.49
N HIS A 101 8.52 -3.71 -12.67
CA HIS A 101 9.07 -2.69 -13.58
C HIS A 101 10.50 -2.29 -13.18
N ASN A 102 10.74 -2.12 -11.90
CA ASN A 102 12.08 -1.78 -11.41
C ASN A 102 13.09 -2.89 -11.68
N THR A 103 12.71 -4.14 -11.41
CA THR A 103 13.58 -5.30 -11.63
C THR A 103 13.92 -5.44 -13.11
N ILE A 104 12.92 -5.29 -13.97
CA ILE A 104 13.10 -5.37 -15.42
C ILE A 104 14.08 -4.30 -15.89
N LYS A 105 13.92 -3.09 -15.41
CA LYS A 105 14.80 -1.98 -15.75
C LYS A 105 16.24 -2.21 -15.27
N GLU A 106 16.41 -2.70 -14.04
CA GLU A 106 17.73 -3.00 -13.48
C GLU A 106 18.47 -4.08 -14.26
N GLU A 107 17.72 -5.02 -14.85
CA GLU A 107 18.29 -6.10 -15.66
C GLU A 107 18.54 -5.70 -17.11
N GLY A 108 18.31 -4.44 -17.47
CA GLY A 108 18.60 -3.93 -18.81
C GLY A 108 17.51 -4.18 -19.83
N PHE A 109 16.27 -4.36 -19.37
CA PHE A 109 15.11 -4.50 -20.25
C PHE A 109 14.20 -3.29 -20.10
N GLU A 110 13.30 -3.11 -21.06
CA GLU A 110 12.22 -2.17 -20.95
C GLU A 110 10.89 -2.88 -21.22
N VAL A 111 9.83 -2.36 -20.65
CA VAL A 111 8.49 -2.94 -20.83
C VAL A 111 7.96 -2.49 -22.19
N ALA A 112 7.76 -3.44 -23.11
CA ALA A 112 7.17 -3.18 -24.42
C ALA A 112 5.64 -3.19 -24.35
N GLU A 113 5.07 -4.13 -23.61
CA GLU A 113 3.64 -4.26 -23.44
C GLU A 113 3.32 -4.69 -22.02
N GLU A 114 2.19 -4.24 -21.53
CA GLU A 114 1.69 -4.62 -20.21
C GLU A 114 0.18 -4.77 -20.30
N TRP A 115 -0.36 -5.84 -19.73
CA TRP A 115 -1.79 -6.03 -19.65
C TRP A 115 -2.17 -6.81 -18.39
N GLN A 116 -3.44 -6.68 -18.03
CA GLN A 116 -3.99 -7.38 -16.89
C GLN A 116 -4.83 -8.56 -17.39
N THR A 117 -4.60 -9.75 -16.82
CA THR A 117 -5.34 -10.95 -17.15
C THR A 117 -6.70 -10.96 -16.44
N VAL A 118 -7.54 -11.94 -16.83
CA VAL A 118 -8.86 -12.13 -16.19
C VAL A 118 -8.74 -12.48 -14.71
N ASP A 119 -7.60 -13.01 -14.27
CA ASP A 119 -7.35 -13.36 -12.88
C ASP A 119 -6.68 -12.20 -12.10
N ASN A 120 -6.67 -11.01 -12.67
CA ASN A 120 -6.03 -9.81 -12.11
C ASN A 120 -4.50 -9.91 -12.00
N ASP A 121 -3.88 -10.86 -12.66
CA ASP A 121 -2.44 -10.91 -12.78
C ASP A 121 -1.96 -9.90 -13.81
N ILE A 122 -0.73 -9.42 -13.64
CA ILE A 122 -0.11 -8.49 -14.58
C ILE A 122 0.89 -9.28 -15.42
N GLU A 123 0.75 -9.20 -16.73
CA GLU A 123 1.68 -9.79 -17.68
C GLU A 123 2.41 -8.70 -18.44
N LEU A 124 3.72 -8.92 -18.63
CA LEU A 124 4.56 -7.94 -19.30
C LEU A 124 5.30 -8.60 -20.46
N THR A 125 5.40 -7.89 -21.56
CA THR A 125 6.34 -8.20 -22.62
C THR A 125 7.50 -7.25 -22.53
N VAL A 126 8.71 -7.77 -22.48
CA VAL A 126 9.91 -6.95 -22.31
C VAL A 126 10.82 -7.07 -23.51
N THR A 127 11.56 -6.00 -23.79
CA THR A 127 12.59 -5.97 -24.81
C THR A 127 13.90 -5.59 -24.17
N ARG A 128 14.99 -6.15 -24.69
CA ARG A 128 16.30 -5.82 -24.19
C ARG A 128 16.62 -4.38 -24.50
N TRP A 129 17.14 -3.69 -23.50
CA TRP A 129 17.61 -2.33 -23.66
C TRP A 129 18.83 -2.32 -24.57
N VAL A 130 18.74 -1.65 -25.72
CA VAL A 130 19.83 -1.51 -26.66
C VAL A 130 20.28 -0.07 -26.65
N SER A 131 21.50 0.16 -26.22
CA SER A 131 22.09 1.48 -26.19
C SER A 131 22.89 1.77 -27.49
#